data_6f721b39c1ffb71b6503d478b70d5049
#
_entry.id   6f721b39c1ffb71b6503d478b70d5049
#
_cell.length_a   1.000
_cell.length_b   1.000
_cell.length_c   1.000
_cell.angle_alpha   90.00
_cell.angle_beta   90.00
_cell.angle_gamma   90.00
#
_symmetry.space_group_name_H-M   'P 1'
#
loop_
_entity.id
_entity.type
_entity.pdbx_description
1 polymer ?
#
loop_
_entity_poly.entity_id
_entity_poly.type
_entity_poly.pdbx_seq_one_letter_code
_entity_poly.pdbx_strand_id
1 'polypeptide(L)'
;MYTKFVKKEIESMQLRERINYGYKKVIILMIISGLLSIIAIGMLFASVVNYVGKINASDVAVKMCRVDINAAARNVREMALNDDASSYDGYEKTIAKLLDDVDSQLEIIKNKGVVSDEKYTEYATALSCL
;
A
#
# COMPACT_ATOMS: atom_id res chain seq x y z
N MET A 1 -23.30 -40.64 -4.10
CA MET A 1 -24.73 -40.63 -4.52
C MET A 1 -24.91 -39.93 -5.87
N TYR A 2 -24.27 -38.80 -6.12
CA TYR A 2 -24.34 -38.01 -7.37
C TYR A 2 -23.93 -38.78 -8.64
N THR A 3 -22.89 -39.58 -8.57
CA THR A 3 -22.34 -40.32 -9.70
C THR A 3 -23.29 -41.40 -10.26
N LYS A 4 -24.12 -42.02 -9.43
CA LYS A 4 -25.11 -43.03 -9.87
C LYS A 4 -26.28 -42.42 -10.62
N PHE A 5 -26.74 -41.24 -10.24
CA PHE A 5 -27.85 -40.51 -10.91
C PHE A 5 -27.43 -40.06 -12.30
N VAL A 6 -26.24 -39.41 -12.40
CA VAL A 6 -25.71 -38.94 -13.69
C VAL A 6 -25.46 -40.11 -14.66
N LYS A 7 -24.98 -41.28 -14.16
CA LYS A 7 -24.73 -42.43 -14.99
C LYS A 7 -26.03 -43.01 -15.58
N LYS A 8 -27.12 -43.07 -14.81
CA LYS A 8 -28.42 -43.57 -15.23
C LYS A 8 -29.10 -42.65 -16.28
N GLU A 9 -28.93 -41.35 -16.15
CA GLU A 9 -29.47 -40.38 -17.09
C GLU A 9 -28.73 -40.44 -18.44
N ILE A 10 -27.42 -40.61 -18.43
CA ILE A 10 -26.61 -40.76 -19.64
C ILE A 10 -26.86 -42.07 -20.37
N GLU A 11 -27.13 -43.15 -19.67
CA GLU A 11 -27.44 -44.48 -20.29
C GLU A 11 -28.77 -44.51 -21.02
N SER A 12 -29.74 -43.63 -20.66
CA SER A 12 -31.05 -43.57 -21.31
C SER A 12 -31.10 -42.69 -22.56
N MET A 13 -30.06 -41.89 -22.83
CA MET A 13 -30.01 -40.97 -23.95
C MET A 13 -29.42 -41.63 -25.20
N GLN A 14 -29.95 -41.21 -26.40
CA GLN A 14 -29.36 -41.63 -27.68
C GLN A 14 -27.92 -41.08 -27.83
N LEU A 15 -27.10 -41.75 -28.60
CA LEU A 15 -25.67 -41.39 -28.73
C LEU A 15 -25.43 -39.90 -29.08
N ARG A 16 -26.25 -39.35 -29.94
CA ARG A 16 -26.19 -37.92 -30.34
C ARG A 16 -26.49 -36.96 -29.17
N GLU A 17 -27.45 -37.33 -28.34
CA GLU A 17 -27.81 -36.53 -27.16
C GLU A 17 -26.72 -36.59 -26.07
N ARG A 18 -26.07 -37.77 -25.89
CA ARG A 18 -24.95 -37.93 -24.98
C ARG A 18 -23.77 -37.06 -25.36
N ILE A 19 -23.42 -36.98 -26.64
CA ILE A 19 -22.34 -36.12 -27.14
C ILE A 19 -22.70 -34.65 -26.93
N ASN A 20 -23.89 -34.25 -27.24
CA ASN A 20 -24.34 -32.86 -27.10
C ASN A 20 -24.40 -32.43 -25.63
N TYR A 21 -24.84 -33.30 -24.73
CA TYR A 21 -24.88 -33.07 -23.30
C TYR A 21 -23.46 -32.94 -22.70
N GLY A 22 -22.53 -33.81 -23.11
CA GLY A 22 -21.12 -33.73 -22.74
C GLY A 22 -20.46 -32.42 -23.17
N TYR A 23 -20.71 -32.02 -24.42
CA TYR A 23 -20.19 -30.79 -24.99
C TYR A 23 -20.70 -29.52 -24.27
N LYS A 24 -22.01 -29.47 -23.99
CA LYS A 24 -22.60 -28.38 -23.19
C LYS A 24 -21.99 -28.27 -21.81
N LYS A 25 -21.75 -29.37 -21.11
CA LYS A 25 -21.09 -29.38 -19.79
C LYS A 25 -19.67 -28.83 -19.83
N VAL A 26 -18.91 -29.22 -20.84
CA VAL A 26 -17.52 -28.73 -21.03
C VAL A 26 -17.51 -27.22 -21.28
N ILE A 27 -18.42 -26.73 -22.15
CA ILE A 27 -18.53 -25.28 -22.41
C ILE A 27 -18.88 -24.51 -21.12
N ILE A 28 -19.86 -24.99 -20.36
CA ILE A 28 -20.24 -24.35 -19.10
C ILE A 28 -19.07 -24.32 -18.11
N LEU A 29 -18.34 -25.42 -18.00
CA LEU A 29 -17.16 -25.51 -17.13
C LEU A 29 -16.06 -24.53 -17.56
N MET A 30 -15.83 -24.39 -18.87
CA MET A 30 -14.86 -23.43 -19.42
C MET A 30 -15.26 -21.96 -19.12
N ILE A 31 -16.56 -21.65 -19.27
CA ILE A 31 -17.07 -20.31 -18.95
C ILE A 31 -16.89 -19.99 -17.47
N ILE A 32 -17.25 -20.92 -16.57
CA ILE A 32 -17.09 -20.74 -15.12
C ILE A 32 -15.63 -20.57 -14.76
N SER A 33 -14.74 -21.40 -15.30
CA SER A 33 -13.30 -21.29 -15.07
C SER A 33 -12.73 -19.96 -15.56
N GLY A 34 -13.16 -19.50 -16.73
CA GLY A 34 -12.78 -18.20 -17.27
C GLY A 34 -13.20 -17.03 -16.38
N LEU A 35 -14.45 -17.05 -15.91
CA LEU A 35 -14.96 -16.02 -14.99
C LEU A 35 -14.20 -15.98 -13.67
N LEU A 36 -13.92 -17.15 -13.06
CA LEU A 36 -13.12 -17.24 -11.84
C LEU A 36 -11.71 -16.69 -12.04
N SER A 37 -11.09 -16.96 -13.18
CA SER A 37 -9.77 -16.43 -13.51
C SER A 37 -9.77 -14.91 -13.62
N ILE A 38 -10.77 -14.31 -14.24
CA ILE A 38 -10.90 -12.86 -14.38
C ILE A 38 -11.06 -12.21 -12.98
N ILE A 39 -11.89 -12.79 -12.12
CA ILE A 39 -12.10 -12.30 -10.75
C ILE A 39 -10.79 -12.38 -9.95
N ALA A 40 -10.06 -13.50 -10.04
CA ALA A 40 -8.78 -13.67 -9.35
C ALA A 40 -7.73 -12.63 -9.80
N ILE A 41 -7.61 -12.40 -11.10
CA ILE A 41 -6.72 -11.38 -11.66
C ILE A 41 -7.12 -9.98 -11.19
N GLY A 42 -8.41 -9.67 -11.18
CA GLY A 42 -8.93 -8.39 -10.70
C GLY A 42 -8.59 -8.12 -9.23
N MET A 43 -8.75 -9.14 -8.36
CA MET A 43 -8.37 -9.04 -6.95
C MET A 43 -6.87 -8.84 -6.74
N LEU A 44 -6.04 -9.56 -7.49
CA LEU A 44 -4.58 -9.41 -7.45
C LEU A 44 -4.18 -8.01 -7.90
N PHE A 45 -4.73 -7.51 -9.00
CA PHE A 45 -4.44 -6.18 -9.51
C PHE A 45 -4.80 -5.09 -8.49
N ALA A 46 -6.00 -5.15 -7.90
CA ALA A 46 -6.43 -4.21 -6.86
C ALA A 46 -5.49 -4.24 -5.64
N SER A 47 -5.04 -5.41 -5.22
CA SER A 47 -4.09 -5.57 -4.12
C SER A 47 -2.73 -4.96 -4.44
N VAL A 48 -2.22 -5.18 -5.64
CA VAL A 48 -0.93 -4.62 -6.10
C VAL A 48 -1.00 -3.09 -6.17
N VAL A 49 -2.05 -2.53 -6.77
CA VAL A 49 -2.22 -1.06 -6.87
C VAL A 49 -2.27 -0.43 -5.48
N ASN A 50 -3.01 -1.02 -4.55
CA ASN A 50 -3.10 -0.52 -3.18
C ASN A 50 -1.75 -0.60 -2.45
N TYR A 51 -1.02 -1.70 -2.62
CA TYR A 51 0.30 -1.89 -2.01
C TYR A 51 1.33 -0.90 -2.56
N VAL A 52 1.40 -0.74 -3.88
CA VAL A 52 2.30 0.22 -4.54
C VAL A 52 1.96 1.66 -4.13
N GLY A 53 0.67 2.01 -4.03
CA GLY A 53 0.25 3.33 -3.56
C GLY A 53 0.70 3.63 -2.12
N LYS A 54 0.63 2.64 -1.23
CA LYS A 54 1.12 2.77 0.15
C LYS A 54 2.64 2.96 0.21
N ILE A 55 3.40 2.15 -0.53
CA ILE A 55 4.86 2.25 -0.58
C ILE A 55 5.29 3.61 -1.15
N ASN A 56 4.70 4.04 -2.26
CA ASN A 56 5.05 5.31 -2.88
C ASN A 56 4.79 6.50 -1.95
N ALA A 57 3.64 6.52 -1.25
CA ALA A 57 3.34 7.58 -0.28
C ALA A 57 4.34 7.60 0.88
N SER A 58 4.75 6.44 1.38
CA SER A 58 5.76 6.35 2.44
C SER A 58 7.15 6.75 1.96
N ASP A 59 7.55 6.36 0.76
CA ASP A 59 8.85 6.74 0.17
C ASP A 59 8.95 8.27 -0.01
N VAL A 60 7.88 8.90 -0.48
CA VAL A 60 7.81 10.37 -0.57
C VAL A 60 7.90 11.01 0.80
N ALA A 61 7.16 10.51 1.80
CA ALA A 61 7.18 11.05 3.15
C ALA A 61 8.58 10.94 3.79
N VAL A 62 9.26 9.79 3.64
CA VAL A 62 10.64 9.61 4.13
C VAL A 62 11.62 10.58 3.46
N LYS A 63 11.47 10.80 2.15
CA LYS A 63 12.31 11.78 1.43
C LYS A 63 12.08 13.20 1.92
N MET A 64 10.84 13.59 2.17
CA MET A 64 10.49 14.90 2.72
C MET A 64 11.05 15.08 4.13
N CYS A 65 10.87 14.11 5.04
CA CYS A 65 11.48 14.14 6.36
C CYS A 65 13.00 14.41 6.29
N ARG A 66 13.70 13.71 5.38
CA ARG A 66 15.14 13.91 5.20
C ARG A 66 15.50 15.31 4.73
N VAL A 67 14.69 15.89 3.82
CA VAL A 67 14.88 17.26 3.32
C VAL A 67 14.69 18.25 4.46
N ASP A 68 13.60 18.12 5.22
CA ASP A 68 13.21 19.04 6.29
C ASP A 68 14.21 18.97 7.46
N ILE A 69 14.67 17.78 7.87
CA ILE A 69 15.72 17.62 8.89
C ILE A 69 17.03 18.28 8.43
N ASN A 70 17.44 18.08 7.18
CA ASN A 70 18.66 18.72 6.66
C ASN A 70 18.53 20.25 6.58
N ALA A 71 17.33 20.75 6.25
CA ALA A 71 17.04 22.18 6.26
C ALA A 71 17.06 22.76 7.68
N ALA A 72 16.46 22.07 8.65
CA ALA A 72 16.51 22.44 10.05
C ALA A 72 17.96 22.51 10.58
N ALA A 73 18.74 21.45 10.33
CA ALA A 73 20.16 21.41 10.70
C ALA A 73 21.00 22.54 10.07
N ARG A 74 20.65 22.95 8.83
CA ARG A 74 21.28 24.12 8.19
C ARG A 74 20.92 25.40 8.93
N ASN A 75 19.65 25.61 9.22
CA ASN A 75 19.19 26.79 9.93
C ASN A 75 19.82 26.91 11.33
N VAL A 76 19.95 25.80 12.07
CA VAL A 76 20.66 25.76 13.35
C VAL A 76 22.12 26.18 13.18
N ARG A 77 22.81 25.71 12.16
CA ARG A 77 24.20 26.07 11.88
C ARG A 77 24.33 27.56 11.49
N GLU A 78 23.43 28.07 10.65
CA GLU A 78 23.42 29.48 10.27
C GLU A 78 23.14 30.36 11.47
N MET A 79 22.19 29.99 12.35
CA MET A 79 21.93 30.66 13.61
C MET A 79 23.16 30.71 14.51
N ALA A 80 23.90 29.58 14.62
CA ALA A 80 25.10 29.50 15.43
C ALA A 80 26.31 30.34 14.88
N LEU A 81 26.33 30.59 13.58
CA LEU A 81 27.36 31.38 12.89
C LEU A 81 27.00 32.86 12.76
N ASN A 82 25.78 33.23 13.06
CA ASN A 82 25.30 34.61 12.91
C ASN A 82 25.41 35.36 14.25
N ASP A 83 26.19 36.43 14.25
CA ASP A 83 26.38 37.29 15.45
C ASP A 83 25.20 38.22 15.71
N ASP A 84 24.24 38.32 14.78
CA ASP A 84 23.10 39.22 14.91
C ASP A 84 21.90 38.50 15.61
N ALA A 85 21.76 38.80 16.89
CA ALA A 85 20.69 38.26 17.72
C ALA A 85 19.28 38.60 17.22
N SER A 86 19.12 39.67 16.43
CA SER A 86 17.80 40.08 15.90
C SER A 86 17.23 39.11 14.86
N SER A 87 18.08 38.27 14.25
CA SER A 87 17.71 37.28 13.26
C SER A 87 17.33 35.92 13.86
N TYR A 88 17.62 35.68 15.14
CA TYR A 88 17.39 34.37 15.80
C TYR A 88 15.93 33.95 15.82
N ASP A 89 15.01 34.88 16.06
CA ASP A 89 13.56 34.64 16.03
C ASP A 89 13.08 34.07 14.68
N GLY A 90 13.72 34.51 13.59
CA GLY A 90 13.41 34.00 12.23
C GLY A 90 13.89 32.58 12.02
N TYR A 91 15.09 32.25 12.49
CA TYR A 91 15.62 30.90 12.43
C TYR A 91 14.82 29.93 13.31
N GLU A 92 14.49 30.31 14.53
CA GLU A 92 13.69 29.52 15.47
C GLU A 92 12.33 29.14 14.90
N LYS A 93 11.60 30.12 14.33
CA LYS A 93 10.31 29.88 13.66
C LYS A 93 10.45 28.95 12.47
N THR A 94 11.51 29.10 11.69
CA THR A 94 11.74 28.25 10.52
C THR A 94 12.05 26.81 10.94
N ILE A 95 12.88 26.62 11.96
CA ILE A 95 13.23 25.31 12.52
C ILE A 95 11.97 24.64 13.09
N ALA A 96 11.20 25.36 13.90
CA ALA A 96 9.97 24.83 14.48
C ALA A 96 8.97 24.35 13.40
N LYS A 97 8.81 25.13 12.33
CA LYS A 97 7.97 24.75 11.20
C LYS A 97 8.47 23.48 10.49
N LEU A 98 9.79 23.39 10.24
CA LEU A 98 10.38 22.22 9.58
C LEU A 98 10.22 20.95 10.43
N LEU A 99 10.30 21.06 11.76
CA LEU A 99 10.06 19.94 12.67
C LEU A 99 8.58 19.52 12.68
N ASP A 100 7.66 20.46 12.65
CA ASP A 100 6.21 20.19 12.52
C ASP A 100 5.88 19.50 11.18
N ASP A 101 6.52 19.92 10.10
CA ASP A 101 6.41 19.27 8.79
C ASP A 101 6.94 17.82 8.85
N VAL A 102 8.06 17.54 9.56
CA VAL A 102 8.57 16.18 9.77
C VAL A 102 7.58 15.32 10.56
N ASP A 103 6.98 15.84 11.63
CA ASP A 103 5.96 15.12 12.41
C ASP A 103 4.76 14.74 11.54
N SER A 104 4.30 15.66 10.70
CA SER A 104 3.22 15.42 9.74
C SER A 104 3.57 14.29 8.75
N GLN A 105 4.81 14.25 8.26
CA GLN A 105 5.27 13.18 7.35
C GLN A 105 5.39 11.83 8.07
N LEU A 106 5.84 11.82 9.33
CA LEU A 106 5.87 10.61 10.16
C LEU A 106 4.47 10.03 10.39
N GLU A 107 3.47 10.89 10.60
CA GLU A 107 2.08 10.47 10.72
C GLU A 107 1.56 9.82 9.43
N ILE A 108 1.92 10.33 8.27
CA ILE A 108 1.60 9.70 6.96
C ILE A 108 2.20 8.30 6.89
N ILE A 109 3.46 8.12 7.29
CA ILE A 109 4.15 6.82 7.30
C ILE A 109 3.42 5.83 8.23
N LYS A 110 3.03 6.28 9.43
CA LYS A 110 2.26 5.49 10.39
C LYS A 110 0.91 5.06 9.81
N ASN A 111 0.15 6.01 9.29
CA ASN A 111 -1.20 5.79 8.78
C ASN A 111 -1.24 4.88 7.54
N LYS A 112 -0.16 4.81 6.76
CA LYS A 112 -0.04 3.87 5.63
C LYS A 112 0.31 2.44 6.06
N GLY A 113 0.65 2.22 7.34
CA GLY A 113 0.94 0.89 7.89
C GLY A 113 2.17 0.20 7.27
N VAL A 114 3.14 0.99 6.79
CA VAL A 114 4.39 0.49 6.19
C VAL A 114 5.46 0.27 7.24
N VAL A 115 5.37 0.98 8.37
CA VAL A 115 6.31 0.89 9.50
C VAL A 115 5.56 0.34 10.70
N SER A 116 6.20 -0.57 11.47
CA SER A 116 5.62 -1.08 12.71
C SER A 116 5.54 0.04 13.77
N ASP A 117 4.55 -0.05 14.66
CA ASP A 117 4.36 0.93 15.74
C ASP A 117 5.62 1.09 16.61
N GLU A 118 6.39 0.03 16.79
CA GLU A 118 7.65 0.03 17.53
C GLU A 118 8.69 0.92 16.85
N LYS A 119 8.91 0.77 15.55
CA LYS A 119 9.83 1.62 14.78
C LYS A 119 9.35 3.06 14.67
N TYR A 120 8.04 3.28 14.56
CA TYR A 120 7.50 4.63 14.59
C TYR A 120 7.82 5.33 15.90
N THR A 121 7.64 4.64 17.04
CA THR A 121 7.95 5.18 18.36
C THR A 121 9.46 5.48 18.52
N GLU A 122 10.32 4.64 17.97
CA GLU A 122 11.78 4.86 17.94
C GLU A 122 12.12 6.15 17.18
N TYR A 123 11.55 6.37 16.00
CA TYR A 123 11.81 7.58 15.20
C TYR A 123 11.25 8.84 15.85
N ALA A 124 10.02 8.77 16.39
CA ALA A 124 9.40 9.89 17.08
C ALA A 124 10.20 10.30 18.33
N THR A 125 10.72 9.31 19.09
CA THR A 125 11.58 9.56 20.26
C THR A 125 12.90 10.18 19.86
N ALA A 126 13.55 9.69 18.80
CA ALA A 126 14.79 10.27 18.29
C ALA A 126 14.61 11.73 17.84
N LEU A 127 13.46 12.05 17.24
CA LEU A 127 13.14 13.42 16.81
C LEU A 127 12.89 14.36 17.98
N SER A 128 12.25 13.89 19.05
CA SER A 128 11.99 14.69 20.26
C SER A 128 13.26 15.02 21.08
N CYS A 129 14.38 14.39 20.76
CA CYS A 129 15.70 14.66 21.36
C CYS A 129 16.53 15.69 20.58
N LEU A 130 16.05 16.18 19.43
CA LEU A 130 16.68 17.22 18.62
C LEU A 130 16.18 18.60 19.01
#